data_2a792f1362767610ea85b0450d86544e
#
_entry.id   2a792f1362767610ea85b0450d86544e
#
_cell.length_a   1.000
_cell.length_b   1.000
_cell.length_c   1.000
_cell.angle_alpha   90.00
_cell.angle_beta   90.00
_cell.angle_gamma   90.00
#
_symmetry.space_group_name_H-M   'P 1'
#
loop_
_entity.id
_entity.type
_entity.pdbx_description
1 polymer ?
#
loop_
_entity_poly.entity_id
_entity_poly.type
_entity_poly.pdbx_seq_one_letter_code
_entity_poly.pdbx_strand_id
1 'polypeptide(L)'
;MFDLATRDIKYLQGVGPQRATVLNKELNLFSLHDLLYYFPYKYVDRSRLYYIHEIDGNMPYIQLKGEILSFETLGEGRQRRLVGHFSDGTGIIDLVWFQGIKYLLEHYKTRTEYIVFGKPTVFNGRINVAHPDMDPSGELTLSTMGLQPYYNTTERMKRGFLNSHGLEKLMKNALALLQEPLAETLPPRLVEEHHLISLDEAIRNIHFPK
;
A
#
# COMPACT_ATOMS: atom_id res chain seq x y z
N MET A 1 29.16 14.28 -1.30
CA MET A 1 28.12 14.20 -2.32
C MET A 1 27.43 12.85 -2.13
N PHE A 2 26.14 12.85 -1.84
CA PHE A 2 25.34 11.64 -1.62
C PHE A 2 25.01 11.03 -2.98
N ASP A 3 25.74 9.98 -3.38
CA ASP A 3 25.49 9.35 -4.69
C ASP A 3 24.44 8.26 -4.58
N LEU A 4 23.26 8.56 -5.11
CA LEU A 4 22.10 7.66 -5.11
C LEU A 4 22.33 6.41 -5.97
N ALA A 5 23.11 6.52 -7.05
CA ALA A 5 23.30 5.44 -8.00
C ALA A 5 24.20 4.33 -7.43
N THR A 6 25.16 4.70 -6.57
CA THR A 6 26.09 3.74 -5.96
C THR A 6 25.63 3.18 -4.64
N ARG A 7 24.59 3.77 -4.01
CA ARG A 7 24.08 3.29 -2.73
C ARG A 7 23.21 2.06 -2.89
N ASP A 8 23.74 0.92 -2.47
CA ASP A 8 23.03 -0.37 -2.49
C ASP A 8 21.75 -0.30 -1.65
N ILE A 9 20.66 -0.76 -2.25
CA ILE A 9 19.31 -0.74 -1.67
C ILE A 9 19.22 -1.52 -0.35
N LYS A 10 20.11 -2.46 -0.08
CA LYS A 10 20.12 -3.25 1.17
C LYS A 10 20.32 -2.40 2.42
N TYR A 11 20.91 -1.20 2.29
CA TYR A 11 21.11 -0.27 3.40
C TYR A 11 19.91 0.65 3.66
N LEU A 12 18.89 0.58 2.84
CA LEU A 12 17.64 1.30 3.08
C LEU A 12 16.90 0.69 4.27
N GLN A 13 16.42 1.56 5.17
CA GLN A 13 15.59 1.13 6.29
C GLN A 13 14.37 0.34 5.80
N GLY A 14 14.19 -0.87 6.33
CA GLY A 14 13.10 -1.78 5.94
C GLY A 14 13.44 -2.75 4.83
N VAL A 15 14.64 -2.71 4.22
CA VAL A 15 15.06 -3.65 3.18
C VAL A 15 15.88 -4.79 3.77
N GLY A 16 17.10 -4.55 4.17
CA GLY A 16 18.02 -5.60 4.60
C GLY A 16 18.41 -6.59 3.50
N PRO A 17 19.35 -7.55 3.76
CA PRO A 17 19.91 -8.43 2.74
C PRO A 17 18.88 -9.32 2.03
N GLN A 18 17.92 -9.87 2.79
CA GLN A 18 16.92 -10.80 2.23
C GLN A 18 15.97 -10.12 1.25
N ARG A 19 15.41 -8.96 1.64
CA ARG A 19 14.52 -8.19 0.76
C ARG A 19 15.27 -7.58 -0.42
N ALA A 20 16.51 -7.14 -0.23
CA ALA A 20 17.37 -6.68 -1.32
C ALA A 20 17.53 -7.76 -2.39
N THR A 21 17.81 -9.01 -1.99
CA THR A 21 17.90 -10.14 -2.93
C THR A 21 16.58 -10.35 -3.72
N VAL A 22 15.43 -10.16 -3.08
CA VAL A 22 14.13 -10.27 -3.74
C VAL A 22 13.92 -9.10 -4.73
N LEU A 23 14.17 -7.86 -4.30
CA LEU A 23 14.05 -6.65 -5.12
C LEU A 23 14.96 -6.73 -6.35
N ASN A 24 16.21 -7.16 -6.16
CA ASN A 24 17.16 -7.33 -7.27
C ASN A 24 16.68 -8.36 -8.30
N LYS A 25 16.18 -9.52 -7.83
CA LYS A 25 15.76 -10.61 -8.73
C LYS A 25 14.42 -10.40 -9.41
N GLU A 26 13.48 -9.81 -8.69
CA GLU A 26 12.09 -9.70 -9.16
C GLU A 26 11.82 -8.39 -9.92
N LEU A 27 12.49 -7.30 -9.54
CA LEU A 27 12.26 -5.97 -10.10
C LEU A 27 13.51 -5.31 -10.68
N ASN A 28 14.67 -5.97 -10.61
CA ASN A 28 15.96 -5.42 -11.06
C ASN A 28 16.35 -4.11 -10.35
N LEU A 29 16.01 -3.99 -9.06
CA LEU A 29 16.30 -2.81 -8.25
C LEU A 29 17.53 -3.11 -7.37
N PHE A 30 18.65 -2.42 -7.61
CA PHE A 30 19.91 -2.61 -6.90
C PHE A 30 20.29 -1.41 -6.05
N SER A 31 19.91 -0.20 -6.45
CA SER A 31 20.29 1.07 -5.84
C SER A 31 19.07 1.87 -5.37
N LEU A 32 19.33 2.94 -4.59
CA LEU A 32 18.29 3.91 -4.25
C LEU A 32 17.79 4.65 -5.48
N HIS A 33 18.65 4.89 -6.46
CA HIS A 33 18.27 5.48 -7.74
C HIS A 33 17.23 4.59 -8.44
N ASP A 34 17.50 3.29 -8.58
CA ASP A 34 16.56 2.37 -9.25
C ASP A 34 15.21 2.37 -8.55
N LEU A 35 15.21 2.43 -7.21
CA LEU A 35 13.95 2.49 -6.44
C LEU A 35 13.19 3.79 -6.73
N LEU A 36 13.84 4.96 -6.71
CA LEU A 36 13.19 6.24 -6.95
C LEU A 36 12.65 6.38 -8.38
N TYR A 37 13.21 5.65 -9.34
CA TYR A 37 12.72 5.59 -10.72
C TYR A 37 11.80 4.40 -11.00
N TYR A 38 11.43 3.64 -9.99
CA TYR A 38 10.41 2.60 -10.10
C TYR A 38 9.03 3.20 -9.87
N PHE A 39 8.41 3.70 -10.93
CA PHE A 39 7.16 4.46 -10.85
C PHE A 39 5.94 3.59 -10.61
N PRO A 40 4.90 4.11 -9.93
CA PRO A 40 3.63 3.43 -9.81
C PRO A 40 2.95 3.28 -11.17
N TYR A 41 2.24 2.19 -11.38
CA TYR A 41 1.51 1.96 -12.64
C TYR A 41 0.09 2.52 -12.61
N LYS A 42 -0.43 2.84 -11.43
CA LYS A 42 -1.72 3.51 -11.23
C LYS A 42 -1.77 4.17 -9.86
N TYR A 43 -2.77 5.04 -9.69
CA TYR A 43 -3.16 5.59 -8.40
C TYR A 43 -4.57 5.14 -8.06
N VAL A 44 -4.82 5.00 -6.76
CA VAL A 44 -6.16 4.72 -6.22
C VAL A 44 -6.52 5.84 -5.27
N ASP A 45 -7.67 6.45 -5.49
CA ASP A 45 -8.18 7.52 -4.64
C ASP A 45 -8.69 6.93 -3.32
N ARG A 46 -8.08 7.33 -2.23
CA ARG A 46 -8.46 7.00 -0.85
C ARG A 46 -8.97 8.21 -0.07
N SER A 47 -9.34 9.30 -0.76
CA SER A 47 -9.80 10.52 -0.10
C SER A 47 -11.17 10.36 0.58
N ARG A 48 -11.98 9.38 0.14
CA ARG A 48 -13.33 9.18 0.65
C ARG A 48 -13.42 7.96 1.58
N LEU A 49 -13.96 8.20 2.78
CA LEU A 49 -14.48 7.15 3.64
C LEU A 49 -15.95 6.93 3.30
N TYR A 50 -16.33 5.68 3.08
CA TYR A 50 -17.69 5.26 2.85
C TYR A 50 -18.28 4.69 4.14
N TYR A 51 -19.61 4.72 4.25
CA TYR A 51 -20.35 3.94 5.24
C TYR A 51 -20.82 2.63 4.64
N ILE A 52 -20.93 1.58 5.47
CA ILE A 52 -21.30 0.24 5.01
C ILE A 52 -22.67 0.25 4.34
N HIS A 53 -23.63 1.04 4.82
CA HIS A 53 -24.96 1.16 4.21
C HIS A 53 -24.96 1.80 2.81
N GLU A 54 -23.87 2.52 2.42
CA GLU A 54 -23.73 3.13 1.10
C GLU A 54 -23.15 2.17 0.06
N ILE A 55 -22.63 0.99 0.49
CA ILE A 55 -21.84 0.12 -0.36
C ILE A 55 -22.71 -0.85 -1.12
N ASP A 56 -22.43 -1.02 -2.39
CA ASP A 56 -22.85 -2.16 -3.20
C ASP A 56 -21.66 -2.99 -3.68
N GLY A 57 -21.91 -4.21 -4.14
CA GLY A 57 -20.86 -5.12 -4.60
C GLY A 57 -20.25 -4.77 -5.96
N ASN A 58 -20.71 -3.72 -6.63
CA ASN A 58 -20.23 -3.27 -7.94
C ASN A 58 -19.30 -2.06 -7.85
N MET A 59 -19.17 -1.49 -6.64
CA MET A 59 -18.29 -0.35 -6.44
C MET A 59 -16.83 -0.70 -6.73
N PRO A 60 -16.01 0.28 -7.14
CA PRO A 60 -14.56 0.10 -7.24
C PRO A 60 -13.95 -0.15 -5.85
N TYR A 61 -12.69 0.20 -5.65
CA TYR A 61 -12.11 0.16 -4.32
C TYR A 61 -12.78 1.17 -3.39
N ILE A 62 -13.04 0.73 -2.15
CA ILE A 62 -13.66 1.53 -1.10
C ILE A 62 -12.76 1.59 0.13
N GLN A 63 -12.90 2.64 0.93
CA GLN A 63 -12.27 2.77 2.23
C GLN A 63 -13.34 2.93 3.30
N LEU A 64 -13.22 2.16 4.37
CA LEU A 64 -14.14 2.12 5.49
C LEU A 64 -13.39 2.36 6.80
N LYS A 65 -14.06 2.95 7.77
CA LYS A 65 -13.57 3.06 9.13
C LYS A 65 -14.56 2.37 10.07
N GLY A 66 -14.06 1.46 10.90
CA GLY A 66 -14.90 0.71 11.83
C GLY A 66 -14.11 -0.29 12.64
N GLU A 67 -14.79 -1.26 13.25
CA GLU A 67 -14.18 -2.27 14.12
C GLU A 67 -14.52 -3.70 13.70
N ILE A 68 -13.64 -4.64 14.02
CA ILE A 68 -13.92 -6.07 13.89
C ILE A 68 -14.70 -6.51 15.13
N LEU A 69 -15.92 -6.97 14.91
CA LEU A 69 -16.77 -7.48 15.98
C LEU A 69 -16.33 -8.88 16.44
N SER A 70 -16.04 -9.77 15.50
CA SER A 70 -15.62 -11.14 15.76
C SER A 70 -14.89 -11.73 14.58
N PHE A 71 -14.16 -12.83 14.83
CA PHE A 71 -13.54 -13.65 13.81
C PHE A 71 -14.18 -15.04 13.80
N GLU A 72 -14.37 -15.59 12.61
CA GLU A 72 -14.82 -16.95 12.38
C GLU A 72 -13.88 -17.66 11.40
N THR A 73 -13.53 -18.91 11.66
CA THR A 73 -12.77 -19.74 10.73
C THR A 73 -13.70 -20.73 10.07
N LEU A 74 -13.84 -20.64 8.75
CA LEU A 74 -14.73 -21.49 7.95
C LEU A 74 -13.92 -22.42 7.03
N GLY A 75 -14.48 -23.62 6.80
CA GLY A 75 -13.91 -24.63 5.92
C GLY A 75 -12.73 -25.37 6.51
N GLU A 76 -12.28 -26.42 5.82
CA GLU A 76 -11.16 -27.29 6.22
C GLU A 76 -10.12 -27.40 5.12
N GLY A 77 -8.88 -27.72 5.49
CA GLY A 77 -7.79 -27.96 4.55
C GLY A 77 -7.53 -26.75 3.65
N ARG A 78 -7.57 -26.96 2.32
CA ARG A 78 -7.33 -25.90 1.32
C ARG A 78 -8.45 -24.90 1.18
N GLN A 79 -9.67 -25.21 1.67
CA GLN A 79 -10.83 -24.31 1.64
C GLN A 79 -10.96 -23.48 2.93
N ARG A 80 -10.03 -23.63 3.86
CA ARG A 80 -10.03 -22.90 5.12
C ARG A 80 -9.82 -21.41 4.86
N ARG A 81 -10.72 -20.59 5.44
CA ARG A 81 -10.65 -19.13 5.37
C ARG A 81 -10.97 -18.50 6.71
N LEU A 82 -10.41 -17.33 6.95
CA LEU A 82 -10.79 -16.49 8.09
C LEU A 82 -11.80 -15.47 7.60
N VAL A 83 -12.85 -15.27 8.37
CA VAL A 83 -13.86 -14.22 8.16
C VAL A 83 -13.85 -13.31 9.38
N GLY A 84 -13.65 -12.01 9.17
CA GLY A 84 -13.82 -10.98 10.19
C GLY A 84 -15.11 -10.23 9.93
N HIS A 85 -16.03 -10.22 10.89
CA HIS A 85 -17.26 -9.43 10.82
C HIS A 85 -16.93 -7.99 11.20
N PHE A 86 -16.97 -7.09 10.23
CA PHE A 86 -16.58 -5.70 10.38
C PHE A 86 -17.81 -4.78 10.36
N SER A 87 -17.84 -3.82 11.28
CA SER A 87 -18.94 -2.86 11.41
C SER A 87 -18.43 -1.44 11.61
N ASP A 88 -19.14 -0.50 11.01
CA ASP A 88 -18.99 0.95 11.24
C ASP A 88 -20.19 1.53 12.03
N GLY A 89 -21.07 0.69 12.55
CA GLY A 89 -22.30 1.06 13.21
C GLY A 89 -23.51 1.24 12.26
N THR A 90 -23.31 1.35 10.95
CA THR A 90 -24.40 1.48 9.95
C THR A 90 -24.76 0.16 9.28
N GLY A 91 -23.84 -0.83 9.36
CA GLY A 91 -24.01 -2.16 8.80
C GLY A 91 -22.90 -3.11 9.21
N ILE A 92 -22.91 -4.30 8.62
CA ILE A 92 -21.88 -5.33 8.81
C ILE A 92 -21.49 -5.88 7.45
N ILE A 93 -20.19 -6.01 7.21
CA ILE A 93 -19.61 -6.70 6.05
C ILE A 93 -18.61 -7.77 6.50
N ASP A 94 -18.30 -8.70 5.60
CA ASP A 94 -17.34 -9.75 5.86
C ASP A 94 -15.97 -9.41 5.24
N LEU A 95 -14.93 -9.38 6.07
CA LEU A 95 -13.54 -9.33 5.62
C LEU A 95 -13.01 -10.76 5.52
N VAL A 96 -12.53 -11.18 4.35
CA VAL A 96 -12.21 -12.59 4.08
C VAL A 96 -10.75 -12.78 3.72
N TRP A 97 -10.07 -13.72 4.40
CA TRP A 97 -8.70 -14.09 4.11
C TRP A 97 -8.56 -15.60 3.91
N PHE A 98 -7.87 -16.00 2.85
CA PHE A 98 -7.63 -17.40 2.49
C PHE A 98 -6.24 -17.89 2.92
N GLN A 99 -5.37 -16.99 3.40
CA GLN A 99 -4.00 -17.29 3.79
C GLN A 99 -3.60 -16.49 5.03
N GLY A 100 -2.56 -16.96 5.74
CA GLY A 100 -2.00 -16.22 6.87
C GLY A 100 -2.88 -16.16 8.12
N ILE A 101 -3.86 -17.04 8.27
CA ILE A 101 -4.90 -16.99 9.33
C ILE A 101 -4.30 -16.83 10.73
N LYS A 102 -3.25 -17.60 11.07
CA LYS A 102 -2.60 -17.53 12.37
C LYS A 102 -2.02 -16.13 12.63
N TYR A 103 -1.28 -15.61 11.67
CA TYR A 103 -0.70 -14.27 11.75
C TYR A 103 -1.78 -13.17 11.89
N LEU A 104 -2.86 -13.29 11.12
CA LEU A 104 -3.98 -12.31 11.15
C LEU A 104 -4.66 -12.27 12.52
N LEU A 105 -4.93 -13.44 13.12
CA LEU A 105 -5.53 -13.55 14.47
C LEU A 105 -4.61 -13.04 15.59
N GLU A 106 -3.29 -13.13 15.40
CA GLU A 106 -2.32 -12.57 16.34
C GLU A 106 -2.20 -11.05 16.20
N HIS A 107 -2.32 -10.55 14.97
CA HIS A 107 -2.07 -9.14 14.62
C HIS A 107 -3.30 -8.25 14.78
N TYR A 108 -4.46 -8.69 14.28
CA TYR A 108 -5.71 -7.91 14.37
C TYR A 108 -6.53 -8.30 15.59
N LYS A 109 -7.06 -7.29 16.27
CA LYS A 109 -7.86 -7.46 17.50
C LYS A 109 -9.31 -7.05 17.26
N THR A 110 -10.22 -7.75 17.92
CA THR A 110 -11.63 -7.34 17.97
C THR A 110 -11.80 -6.07 18.81
N ARG A 111 -12.85 -5.32 18.54
CA ARG A 111 -13.18 -4.05 19.24
C ARG A 111 -12.06 -3.01 19.16
N THR A 112 -11.28 -3.07 18.12
CA THR A 112 -10.25 -2.10 17.78
C THR A 112 -10.63 -1.47 16.46
N GLU A 113 -10.51 -0.15 16.37
CA GLU A 113 -10.87 0.61 15.20
C GLU A 113 -9.78 0.52 14.13
N TYR A 114 -10.19 0.13 12.91
CA TYR A 114 -9.32 0.01 11.74
C TYR A 114 -9.88 0.81 10.58
N ILE A 115 -8.97 1.20 9.69
CA ILE A 115 -9.29 1.62 8.34
C ILE A 115 -9.09 0.42 7.43
N VAL A 116 -10.14 0.06 6.73
CA VAL A 116 -10.19 -1.07 5.81
C VAL A 116 -10.28 -0.54 4.39
N PHE A 117 -9.39 -0.99 3.51
CA PHE A 117 -9.42 -0.66 2.10
C PHE A 117 -9.44 -1.93 1.26
N GLY A 118 -10.35 -1.96 0.28
CA GLY A 118 -10.45 -3.11 -0.63
C GLY A 118 -11.58 -2.97 -1.63
N LYS A 119 -11.71 -3.98 -2.49
CA LYS A 119 -12.79 -4.04 -3.47
C LYS A 119 -13.96 -4.84 -2.88
N PRO A 120 -15.16 -4.25 -2.76
CA PRO A 120 -16.34 -4.97 -2.32
C PRO A 120 -16.80 -5.95 -3.39
N THR A 121 -17.31 -7.08 -2.96
CA THR A 121 -17.94 -8.09 -3.82
C THR A 121 -19.15 -8.67 -3.09
N VAL A 122 -20.08 -9.26 -3.82
CA VAL A 122 -21.24 -9.95 -3.22
C VAL A 122 -21.02 -11.46 -3.30
N PHE A 123 -21.11 -12.12 -2.16
CA PHE A 123 -21.08 -13.57 -2.07
C PHE A 123 -22.17 -14.05 -1.13
N ASN A 124 -23.03 -14.97 -1.60
CA ASN A 124 -24.20 -15.47 -0.86
C ASN A 124 -25.10 -14.34 -0.30
N GLY A 125 -25.31 -13.28 -1.08
CA GLY A 125 -26.17 -12.16 -0.69
C GLY A 125 -25.55 -11.21 0.36
N ARG A 126 -24.28 -11.41 0.74
CA ARG A 126 -23.55 -10.54 1.66
C ARG A 126 -22.42 -9.81 0.96
N ILE A 127 -22.20 -8.57 1.34
CA ILE A 127 -21.03 -7.81 0.88
C ILE A 127 -19.81 -8.31 1.64
N ASN A 128 -18.74 -8.59 0.91
CA ASN A 128 -17.47 -8.99 1.48
C ASN A 128 -16.32 -8.27 0.78
N VAL A 129 -15.18 -8.17 1.49
CA VAL A 129 -13.91 -7.67 0.97
C VAL A 129 -12.86 -8.74 1.18
N ALA A 130 -12.32 -9.27 0.07
CA ALA A 130 -11.29 -10.29 0.11
C ALA A 130 -9.90 -9.67 0.23
N HIS A 131 -9.10 -10.17 1.19
CA HIS A 131 -7.73 -9.69 1.46
C HIS A 131 -7.62 -8.16 1.54
N PRO A 132 -8.44 -7.50 2.38
CA PRO A 132 -8.35 -6.05 2.53
C PRO A 132 -6.99 -5.61 3.06
N ASP A 133 -6.56 -4.42 2.65
CA ASP A 133 -5.53 -3.69 3.39
C ASP A 133 -6.16 -3.12 4.66
N MET A 134 -5.48 -3.26 5.80
CA MET A 134 -5.99 -2.78 7.08
C MET A 134 -4.89 -2.06 7.86
N ASP A 135 -5.22 -0.87 8.32
CA ASP A 135 -4.35 -0.06 9.18
C ASP A 135 -5.11 0.35 10.45
N PRO A 136 -4.45 0.40 11.62
CA PRO A 136 -5.05 0.96 12.84
C PRO A 136 -5.50 2.40 12.61
N SER A 137 -6.69 2.77 13.06
CA SER A 137 -7.27 4.11 12.78
C SER A 137 -6.47 5.28 13.38
N GLY A 138 -5.68 5.04 14.43
CA GLY A 138 -4.79 6.04 15.04
C GLY A 138 -3.57 6.41 14.18
N GLU A 139 -3.27 5.63 13.15
CA GLU A 139 -2.18 5.90 12.20
C GLU A 139 -2.65 6.62 10.92
N LEU A 140 -3.87 7.17 10.93
CA LEU A 140 -4.37 8.05 9.86
C LEU A 140 -3.46 9.26 9.72
N THR A 141 -2.43 9.09 8.93
CA THR A 141 -1.64 10.22 8.44
C THR A 141 -2.30 10.75 7.18
N LEU A 142 -2.09 12.03 6.87
CA LEU A 142 -2.51 12.65 5.59
C LEU A 142 -2.06 11.84 4.36
N SER A 143 -1.08 10.95 4.52
CA SER A 143 -0.60 10.02 3.49
C SER A 143 -1.53 8.83 3.21
N THR A 144 -2.52 8.57 4.05
CA THR A 144 -3.55 7.53 3.82
C THR A 144 -4.84 8.12 3.26
N MET A 145 -4.93 9.43 3.10
CA MET A 145 -6.04 10.14 2.47
C MET A 145 -5.51 10.84 1.22
N GLY A 146 -5.94 10.40 0.04
CA GLY A 146 -5.53 10.97 -1.24
C GLY A 146 -5.23 9.90 -2.28
N LEU A 147 -4.45 10.26 -3.29
CA LEU A 147 -4.04 9.34 -4.36
C LEU A 147 -2.92 8.43 -3.87
N GLN A 148 -3.26 7.17 -3.61
CA GLN A 148 -2.26 6.18 -3.21
C GLN A 148 -1.62 5.53 -4.43
N PRO A 149 -0.28 5.51 -4.52
CA PRO A 149 0.44 4.87 -5.61
C PRO A 149 0.38 3.34 -5.50
N TYR A 150 0.16 2.67 -6.63
CA TYR A 150 0.23 1.23 -6.74
C TYR A 150 1.40 0.80 -7.61
N TYR A 151 2.28 -0.02 -7.03
CA TYR A 151 3.48 -0.55 -7.68
C TYR A 151 3.27 -1.98 -8.14
N ASN A 152 3.88 -2.34 -9.28
CA ASN A 152 3.91 -3.72 -9.72
C ASN A 152 4.69 -4.58 -8.73
N THR A 153 4.15 -5.75 -8.41
CA THR A 153 4.76 -6.71 -7.50
C THR A 153 4.52 -8.12 -8.00
N THR A 154 5.47 -9.02 -7.73
CA THR A 154 5.32 -10.45 -8.06
C THR A 154 4.69 -11.22 -6.92
N GLU A 155 4.17 -12.42 -7.20
CA GLU A 155 3.62 -13.30 -6.16
C GLU A 155 4.69 -13.69 -5.12
N ARG A 156 5.94 -13.78 -5.53
CA ARG A 156 7.06 -14.06 -4.62
C ARG A 156 7.29 -12.90 -3.65
N MET A 157 7.19 -11.67 -4.13
CA MET A 157 7.31 -10.48 -3.30
C MET A 157 6.17 -10.39 -2.28
N LYS A 158 4.94 -10.65 -2.69
CA LYS A 158 3.76 -10.64 -1.80
C LYS A 158 3.91 -11.65 -0.67
N ARG A 159 4.44 -12.86 -0.93
CA ARG A 159 4.74 -13.88 0.10
C ARG A 159 5.78 -13.40 1.12
N GLY A 160 6.69 -12.51 0.71
CA GLY A 160 7.70 -11.88 1.57
C GLY A 160 7.26 -10.55 2.20
N PHE A 161 5.94 -10.24 2.18
CA PHE A 161 5.38 -8.97 2.67
C PHE A 161 5.95 -7.73 1.95
N LEU A 162 6.40 -7.90 0.70
CA LEU A 162 6.79 -6.82 -0.22
C LEU A 162 5.68 -6.60 -1.27
N ASN A 163 4.47 -6.30 -0.80
CA ASN A 163 3.37 -5.86 -1.66
C ASN A 163 3.53 -4.38 -2.04
N SER A 164 2.57 -3.81 -2.78
CA SER A 164 2.60 -2.41 -3.20
C SER A 164 2.75 -1.43 -2.03
N HIS A 165 2.06 -1.67 -0.92
CA HIS A 165 2.18 -0.86 0.29
C HIS A 165 3.57 -0.99 0.95
N GLY A 166 4.17 -2.17 0.91
CA GLY A 166 5.56 -2.37 1.34
C GLY A 166 6.54 -1.54 0.50
N LEU A 167 6.36 -1.48 -0.82
CA LEU A 167 7.17 -0.64 -1.71
C LEU A 167 6.95 0.86 -1.45
N GLU A 168 5.71 1.28 -1.22
CA GLU A 168 5.38 2.66 -0.83
C GLU A 168 6.15 3.09 0.43
N LYS A 169 6.18 2.24 1.47
CA LYS A 169 6.96 2.50 2.69
C LYS A 169 8.47 2.63 2.40
N LEU A 170 9.00 1.77 1.55
CA LEU A 170 10.40 1.86 1.14
C LEU A 170 10.68 3.15 0.36
N MET A 171 9.76 3.56 -0.52
CA MET A 171 9.85 4.81 -1.26
C MET A 171 9.87 6.03 -0.33
N LYS A 172 8.97 6.04 0.67
CA LYS A 172 8.94 7.09 1.70
C LYS A 172 10.27 7.18 2.45
N ASN A 173 10.83 6.02 2.85
CA ASN A 173 12.13 5.98 3.51
C ASN A 173 13.26 6.45 2.59
N ALA A 174 13.24 6.11 1.32
CA ALA A 174 14.24 6.55 0.34
C ALA A 174 14.20 8.07 0.15
N LEU A 175 13.02 8.65 -0.04
CA LEU A 175 12.86 10.11 -0.17
C LEU A 175 13.25 10.88 1.10
N ALA A 176 13.03 10.27 2.29
CA ALA A 176 13.45 10.87 3.56
C ALA A 176 14.98 10.89 3.76
N LEU A 177 15.72 10.02 3.07
CA LEU A 177 17.18 10.02 3.11
C LEU A 177 17.83 11.12 2.24
N LEU A 178 17.07 11.74 1.34
CA LEU A 178 17.57 12.83 0.50
C LEU A 178 17.79 14.07 1.37
N GLN A 179 19.06 14.41 1.57
CA GLN A 179 19.45 15.62 2.32
C GLN A 179 19.40 16.88 1.44
N GLU A 180 19.58 16.69 0.13
CA GLU A 180 19.54 17.75 -0.88
C GLU A 180 18.53 17.37 -1.96
N PRO A 181 17.93 18.36 -2.66
CA PRO A 181 17.06 18.09 -3.80
C PRO A 181 17.79 17.29 -4.88
N LEU A 182 17.07 16.50 -5.63
CA LEU A 182 17.60 15.79 -6.79
C LEU A 182 18.08 16.82 -7.83
N ALA A 183 19.32 16.62 -8.31
CA ALA A 183 19.90 17.51 -9.30
C ALA A 183 19.11 17.42 -10.62
N GLU A 184 18.77 18.59 -11.18
CA GLU A 184 18.12 18.69 -12.47
C GLU A 184 19.00 18.14 -13.59
N THR A 185 18.41 17.33 -14.46
CA THR A 185 19.11 16.70 -15.59
C THR A 185 18.82 17.37 -16.94
N LEU A 186 17.75 18.17 -17.00
CA LEU A 186 17.40 18.93 -18.19
C LEU A 186 18.15 20.25 -18.25
N PRO A 187 18.49 20.75 -19.44
CA PRO A 187 19.03 22.10 -19.60
C PRO A 187 18.06 23.15 -19.03
N PRO A 188 18.56 24.18 -18.30
CA PRO A 188 17.72 25.20 -17.68
C PRO A 188 16.73 25.88 -18.66
N ARG A 189 17.19 26.11 -19.88
CA ARG A 189 16.35 26.68 -20.95
C ARG A 189 15.09 25.87 -21.21
N LEU A 190 15.16 24.51 -21.20
CA LEU A 190 13.99 23.66 -21.43
C LEU A 190 13.03 23.71 -20.25
N VAL A 191 13.57 23.74 -19.03
CA VAL A 191 12.75 23.83 -17.80
C VAL A 191 11.95 25.14 -17.80
N GLU A 192 12.59 26.26 -18.15
CA GLU A 192 11.97 27.57 -18.22
C GLU A 192 10.97 27.69 -19.38
N GLU A 193 11.36 27.30 -20.60
CA GLU A 193 10.54 27.41 -21.82
C GLU A 193 9.23 26.61 -21.72
N HIS A 194 9.29 25.45 -21.08
CA HIS A 194 8.12 24.56 -20.91
C HIS A 194 7.47 24.63 -19.52
N HIS A 195 7.89 25.56 -18.66
CA HIS A 195 7.36 25.73 -17.31
C HIS A 195 7.35 24.42 -16.51
N LEU A 196 8.41 23.63 -16.62
CA LEU A 196 8.49 22.33 -15.93
C LEU A 196 8.79 22.53 -14.44
N ILE A 197 8.21 21.66 -13.62
CA ILE A 197 8.60 21.52 -12.21
C ILE A 197 9.99 20.89 -12.12
N SER A 198 10.70 21.11 -11.00
CA SER A 198 12.00 20.50 -10.79
C SER A 198 11.95 18.97 -10.76
N LEU A 199 13.07 18.31 -11.10
CA LEU A 199 13.15 16.85 -11.02
C LEU A 199 12.82 16.32 -9.61
N ASP A 200 13.29 16.98 -8.54
CA ASP A 200 12.99 16.60 -7.16
C ASP A 200 11.49 16.66 -6.87
N GLU A 201 10.83 17.73 -7.29
CA GLU A 201 9.39 17.87 -7.13
C GLU A 201 8.61 16.86 -7.96
N ALA A 202 9.03 16.59 -9.19
CA ALA A 202 8.43 15.60 -10.07
C ALA A 202 8.48 14.18 -9.46
N ILE A 203 9.67 13.76 -8.98
CA ILE A 203 9.86 12.45 -8.35
C ILE A 203 9.00 12.32 -7.07
N ARG A 204 8.97 13.36 -6.23
CA ARG A 204 8.12 13.35 -5.01
C ARG A 204 6.64 13.27 -5.34
N ASN A 205 6.18 14.04 -6.33
CA ASN A 205 4.77 14.05 -6.74
C ASN A 205 4.32 12.76 -7.42
N ILE A 206 5.21 12.09 -8.18
CA ILE A 206 4.89 10.77 -8.76
C ILE A 206 4.67 9.73 -7.65
N HIS A 207 5.47 9.76 -6.59
CA HIS A 207 5.34 8.78 -5.51
C HIS A 207 4.29 9.15 -4.46
N PHE A 208 4.13 10.44 -4.20
CA PHE A 208 3.20 10.99 -3.20
C PHE A 208 2.52 12.24 -3.76
N PRO A 209 1.50 12.06 -4.64
CA PRO A 209 0.73 13.17 -5.20
C PRO A 209 0.09 14.01 -4.08
N LYS A 210 0.14 15.34 -4.28
CA LYS A 210 -0.50 16.31 -3.37
C LYS A 210 -1.93 16.57 -3.79
#